data_02a163025b140dc8e3fa2dd878746fed
#
_entry.id   02a163025b140dc8e3fa2dd878746fed
#
_cell.length_a   1.000
_cell.length_b   1.000
_cell.length_c   1.000
_cell.angle_alpha   90.00
_cell.angle_beta   90.00
_cell.angle_gamma   90.00
#
_symmetry.space_group_name_H-M   'P 1'
#
loop_
_entity.id
_entity.type
_entity.pdbx_description
1 polymer ?
#
loop_
_entity_poly.entity_id
_entity_poly.type
_entity_poly.pdbx_seq_one_letter_code
_entity_poly.pdbx_strand_id
1 'polypeptide(L)'
;MDFKETMRYSLFNRATQTVLIALSASGFIMAKEAPKAAAKEAPVAAAADIKADSSYAVGYSAGSAFAENFGVHGVTLEDFDMEVFMKAYKAAAQGKKPEMDTEKLQAAMMSLSQLIEAREKSLAEANAKAGAEFLAKNGKREGVTTNKSGLQYEVLAKGGNERYVAPTDGAPSNKLFMVNYKGTKIDGTLFDASEEGKPVEMSLQVVEGFREALTSMPVGAKWKLYIPSGMAYGERRASVDIGPNSTLIFEIELVGIKDAPPQPALPEGFQLPGGE
;
A
#
# COMPACT_ATOMS: atom_id res chain seq x y z
N MET A 1 13.94 -4.20 8.07
CA MET A 1 13.18 -3.40 7.10
C MET A 1 11.74 -3.77 7.31
N ASP A 2 10.92 -2.83 7.74
CA ASP A 2 9.56 -3.08 8.26
C ASP A 2 8.62 -3.46 7.11
N PHE A 3 7.77 -4.47 7.32
CA PHE A 3 6.71 -4.94 6.39
C PHE A 3 5.87 -3.80 5.80
N LYS A 4 5.73 -2.70 6.54
CA LYS A 4 5.08 -1.46 6.08
C LYS A 4 5.82 -0.74 4.95
N GLU A 5 7.13 -0.87 4.86
CA GLU A 5 7.92 -0.24 3.79
C GLU A 5 7.88 -1.03 2.49
N THR A 6 7.91 -2.36 2.55
CA THR A 6 7.91 -3.20 1.34
C THR A 6 6.57 -3.14 0.59
N MET A 7 5.45 -3.05 1.32
CA MET A 7 4.14 -2.85 0.71
C MET A 7 3.89 -1.42 0.24
N ARG A 8 4.46 -0.42 0.91
CA ARG A 8 4.47 0.97 0.42
C ARG A 8 5.19 1.11 -0.92
N TYR A 9 6.26 0.35 -1.15
CA TYR A 9 7.00 0.38 -2.43
C TYR A 9 6.21 -0.23 -3.59
N SER A 10 5.40 -1.25 -3.38
CA SER A 10 4.58 -1.85 -4.43
C SER A 10 3.32 -1.02 -4.77
N LEU A 11 2.66 -0.46 -3.76
CA LEU A 11 1.46 0.35 -3.94
C LEU A 11 1.76 1.80 -4.38
N PHE A 12 3.00 2.29 -4.21
CA PHE A 12 3.35 3.71 -4.36
C PHE A 12 4.23 4.06 -5.56
N ASN A 13 4.61 3.09 -6.40
CA ASN A 13 5.53 3.40 -7.52
C ASN A 13 4.83 3.88 -8.81
N ARG A 14 3.60 4.41 -8.69
CA ARG A 14 2.96 5.15 -9.79
C ARG A 14 2.66 6.59 -9.39
N ALA A 15 3.58 7.46 -9.67
CA ALA A 15 3.54 8.91 -9.49
C ALA A 15 4.04 9.38 -8.13
N THR A 16 5.31 9.60 -8.06
CA THR A 16 5.88 10.89 -7.61
C THR A 16 7.39 10.75 -7.54
N GLN A 17 8.09 11.27 -8.52
CA GLN A 17 9.42 11.80 -8.26
C GLN A 17 9.21 12.97 -7.28
N THR A 18 9.40 12.68 -6.00
CA THR A 18 9.33 13.68 -4.95
C THR A 18 10.53 14.60 -5.08
N VAL A 19 10.29 15.82 -5.55
CA VAL A 19 11.24 16.92 -5.37
C VAL A 19 11.17 17.30 -3.90
N LEU A 20 12.09 16.74 -3.11
CA LEU A 20 12.33 17.17 -1.74
C LEU A 20 13.09 18.48 -1.79
N ILE A 21 12.40 19.61 -1.63
CA ILE A 21 13.04 20.87 -1.24
C ILE A 21 13.13 20.84 0.29
N ALA A 22 14.26 20.34 0.80
CA ALA A 22 14.61 20.52 2.19
C ALA A 22 15.16 21.95 2.37
N LEU A 23 14.39 22.84 2.99
CA LEU A 23 14.93 24.05 3.57
C LEU A 23 15.60 23.68 4.91
N SER A 24 16.90 23.44 4.89
CA SER A 24 17.72 23.51 6.11
C SER A 24 18.64 24.71 6.00
N ALA A 25 18.42 25.69 6.87
CA ALA A 25 19.37 26.74 7.11
C ALA A 25 20.56 26.18 7.90
N SER A 26 21.75 26.57 7.48
CA SER A 26 23.04 26.63 8.18
C SER A 26 24.15 25.76 7.60
N GLY A 27 25.25 26.41 7.23
CA GLY A 27 26.56 25.80 7.12
C GLY A 27 27.26 25.99 5.79
N PHE A 28 27.92 27.11 5.63
CA PHE A 28 28.91 27.39 4.61
C PHE A 28 30.08 26.40 4.71
N ILE A 29 30.26 25.52 3.71
CA ILE A 29 31.55 24.86 3.47
C ILE A 29 31.87 24.94 1.98
N MET A 30 33.01 25.52 1.67
CA MET A 30 33.60 25.59 0.34
C MET A 30 33.73 24.23 -0.32
N ALA A 31 33.14 24.05 -1.48
CA ALA A 31 33.42 22.91 -2.37
C ALA A 31 34.04 23.39 -3.67
N LYS A 32 35.12 22.73 -3.99
CA LYS A 32 36.01 22.83 -5.12
C LYS A 32 35.29 22.66 -6.45
N GLU A 33 35.64 23.48 -7.43
CA GLU A 33 35.08 23.51 -8.78
C GLU A 33 35.03 22.14 -9.46
N ALA A 34 33.85 21.80 -10.00
CA ALA A 34 33.66 20.74 -10.98
C ALA A 34 33.33 21.34 -12.37
N PRO A 35 33.66 20.67 -13.47
CA PRO A 35 33.70 21.29 -14.80
C PRO A 35 32.29 21.61 -15.34
N LYS A 36 32.21 22.80 -15.93
CA LYS A 36 31.06 23.42 -16.56
C LYS A 36 30.58 22.64 -17.77
N ALA A 37 29.58 21.76 -17.58
CA ALA A 37 28.76 21.27 -18.68
C ALA A 37 27.66 22.31 -18.93
N ALA A 38 27.57 22.82 -20.16
CA ALA A 38 26.59 23.80 -20.58
C ALA A 38 25.17 23.22 -20.44
N ALA A 39 24.47 23.60 -19.39
CA ALA A 39 23.04 23.38 -19.27
C ALA A 39 22.36 24.31 -20.29
N LYS A 40 21.65 23.73 -21.26
CA LYS A 40 20.69 24.46 -22.09
C LYS A 40 19.66 25.07 -21.14
N GLU A 41 19.62 26.41 -21.08
CA GLU A 41 18.56 27.11 -20.36
C GLU A 41 17.20 26.67 -20.93
N ALA A 42 16.39 26.04 -20.08
CA ALA A 42 14.99 25.83 -20.38
C ALA A 42 14.29 27.19 -20.49
N PRO A 43 13.34 27.38 -21.40
CA PRO A 43 12.65 28.66 -21.55
C PRO A 43 11.98 29.01 -20.22
N VAL A 44 12.23 30.22 -19.70
CA VAL A 44 11.60 30.74 -18.51
C VAL A 44 10.11 30.90 -18.81
N ALA A 45 9.28 30.03 -18.23
CA ALA A 45 7.83 30.14 -18.36
C ALA A 45 7.35 31.49 -17.84
N ALA A 46 6.29 32.06 -18.44
CA ALA A 46 5.75 33.35 -18.01
C ALA A 46 5.34 33.30 -16.53
N ALA A 47 5.56 34.37 -15.78
CA ALA A 47 5.31 34.40 -14.33
C ALA A 47 3.86 34.04 -13.95
N ALA A 48 2.89 34.24 -14.84
CA ALA A 48 1.50 33.82 -14.67
C ALA A 48 1.34 32.29 -14.70
N ASP A 49 2.06 31.61 -15.62
CA ASP A 49 2.02 30.15 -15.74
C ASP A 49 2.69 29.49 -14.53
N ILE A 50 3.82 30.03 -14.06
CA ILE A 50 4.49 29.56 -12.84
C ILE A 50 3.56 29.63 -11.62
N LYS A 51 2.79 30.72 -11.48
CA LYS A 51 1.86 30.85 -10.35
C LYS A 51 0.71 29.86 -10.43
N ALA A 52 0.14 29.65 -11.61
CA ALA A 52 -0.95 28.71 -11.84
C ALA A 52 -0.50 27.28 -11.58
N ASP A 53 0.61 26.86 -12.18
CA ASP A 53 1.17 25.52 -12.04
C ASP A 53 1.60 25.21 -10.61
N SER A 54 2.26 26.18 -9.93
CA SER A 54 2.64 26.03 -8.54
C SER A 54 1.42 25.94 -7.61
N SER A 55 0.37 26.72 -7.88
CA SER A 55 -0.87 26.64 -7.10
C SER A 55 -1.55 25.28 -7.27
N TYR A 56 -1.59 24.75 -8.49
CA TYR A 56 -2.11 23.42 -8.76
C TYR A 56 -1.27 22.36 -8.03
N ALA A 57 0.05 22.38 -8.16
CA ALA A 57 0.94 21.40 -7.55
C ALA A 57 0.80 21.38 -6.02
N VAL A 58 0.80 22.55 -5.37
CA VAL A 58 0.61 22.66 -3.92
C VAL A 58 -0.79 22.22 -3.49
N GLY A 59 -1.82 22.64 -4.21
CA GLY A 59 -3.21 22.24 -3.94
C GLY A 59 -3.41 20.74 -4.09
N TYR A 60 -2.88 20.13 -5.16
CA TYR A 60 -2.91 18.68 -5.36
C TYR A 60 -2.18 17.93 -4.25
N SER A 61 -1.00 18.40 -3.84
CA SER A 61 -0.22 17.81 -2.75
C SER A 61 -0.97 17.86 -1.42
N ALA A 62 -1.64 18.97 -1.11
CA ALA A 62 -2.48 19.08 0.10
C ALA A 62 -3.69 18.13 0.04
N GLY A 63 -4.32 18.01 -1.13
CA GLY A 63 -5.41 17.05 -1.36
C GLY A 63 -4.97 15.59 -1.22
N SER A 64 -3.78 15.25 -1.72
CA SER A 64 -3.19 13.91 -1.54
C SER A 64 -2.93 13.59 -0.07
N ALA A 65 -2.36 14.54 0.68
CA ALA A 65 -2.14 14.38 2.12
C ALA A 65 -3.48 14.21 2.88
N PHE A 66 -4.52 14.93 2.47
CA PHE A 66 -5.87 14.72 3.02
C PHE A 66 -6.38 13.31 2.74
N ALA A 67 -6.27 12.84 1.50
CA ALA A 67 -6.69 11.49 1.11
C ALA A 67 -5.91 10.40 1.87
N GLU A 68 -4.62 10.59 2.08
CA GLU A 68 -3.77 9.67 2.85
C GLU A 68 -4.15 9.62 4.34
N ASN A 69 -4.52 10.75 4.94
CA ASN A 69 -4.81 10.82 6.38
C ASN A 69 -6.27 10.49 6.72
N PHE A 70 -7.21 10.87 5.87
CA PHE A 70 -8.64 10.74 6.11
C PHE A 70 -9.33 9.80 5.12
N GLY A 71 -8.98 9.84 3.84
CA GLY A 71 -9.58 9.01 2.80
C GLY A 71 -9.38 7.52 3.04
N VAL A 72 -8.24 7.12 3.61
CA VAL A 72 -7.99 5.74 4.04
C VAL A 72 -9.05 5.24 5.03
N HIS A 73 -9.71 6.12 5.77
CA HIS A 73 -10.78 5.81 6.71
C HIS A 73 -12.18 6.05 6.11
N GLY A 74 -12.27 6.21 4.80
CA GLY A 74 -13.54 6.46 4.11
C GLY A 74 -14.14 7.85 4.37
N VAL A 75 -13.32 8.80 4.84
CA VAL A 75 -13.71 10.21 4.98
C VAL A 75 -13.41 10.93 3.67
N THR A 76 -14.39 11.61 3.13
CA THR A 76 -14.31 12.34 1.86
C THR A 76 -14.52 13.84 2.08
N LEU A 77 -14.28 14.64 1.05
CA LEU A 77 -14.57 16.08 1.14
C LEU A 77 -16.07 16.39 1.31
N GLU A 78 -16.94 15.44 0.96
CA GLU A 78 -18.39 15.56 1.16
C GLU A 78 -18.80 15.48 2.63
N ASP A 79 -17.93 14.97 3.49
CA ASP A 79 -18.17 14.92 4.95
C ASP A 79 -17.95 16.27 5.63
N PHE A 80 -17.46 17.29 4.90
CA PHE A 80 -17.12 18.60 5.43
C PHE A 80 -17.88 19.73 4.74
N ASP A 81 -18.18 20.77 5.52
CA ASP A 81 -18.54 22.08 4.95
C ASP A 81 -17.26 22.69 4.34
N MET A 82 -17.17 22.66 3.03
CA MET A 82 -15.99 23.12 2.30
C MET A 82 -15.75 24.63 2.40
N GLU A 83 -16.79 25.43 2.64
CA GLU A 83 -16.62 26.88 2.87
C GLU A 83 -15.95 27.12 4.23
N VAL A 84 -16.42 26.46 5.27
CA VAL A 84 -15.83 26.52 6.61
C VAL A 84 -14.41 25.92 6.59
N PHE A 85 -14.22 24.78 5.92
CA PHE A 85 -12.91 24.15 5.78
C PHE A 85 -11.89 25.10 5.13
N MET A 86 -12.22 25.68 3.98
CA MET A 86 -11.33 26.60 3.26
C MET A 86 -11.09 27.90 4.00
N LYS A 87 -12.06 28.41 4.76
CA LYS A 87 -11.87 29.58 5.65
C LYS A 87 -10.82 29.26 6.74
N ALA A 88 -10.99 28.13 7.43
CA ALA A 88 -10.07 27.70 8.48
C ALA A 88 -8.67 27.41 7.92
N TYR A 89 -8.57 26.73 6.78
CA TYR A 89 -7.29 26.47 6.10
C TYR A 89 -6.53 27.76 5.78
N LYS A 90 -7.21 28.76 5.18
CA LYS A 90 -6.61 30.06 4.86
C LYS A 90 -6.16 30.80 6.12
N ALA A 91 -6.95 30.76 7.18
CA ALA A 91 -6.60 31.39 8.45
C ALA A 91 -5.34 30.76 9.06
N ALA A 92 -5.29 29.42 9.09
CA ALA A 92 -4.14 28.69 9.58
C ALA A 92 -2.87 28.95 8.76
N ALA A 93 -2.97 28.95 7.42
CA ALA A 93 -1.87 29.26 6.50
C ALA A 93 -1.32 30.69 6.69
N GLN A 94 -2.13 31.61 7.21
CA GLN A 94 -1.74 32.99 7.55
C GLN A 94 -1.23 33.14 9.00
N GLY A 95 -1.09 32.04 9.75
CA GLY A 95 -0.65 32.07 11.15
C GLY A 95 -1.68 32.66 12.13
N LYS A 96 -2.95 32.79 11.72
CA LYS A 96 -4.02 33.27 12.60
C LYS A 96 -4.41 32.19 13.62
N LYS A 97 -4.82 32.63 14.81
CA LYS A 97 -5.33 31.71 15.83
C LYS A 97 -6.68 31.13 15.39
N PRO A 98 -7.00 29.90 15.83
CA PRO A 98 -8.31 29.31 15.57
C PRO A 98 -9.45 30.21 16.08
N GLU A 99 -10.57 30.27 15.35
CA GLU A 99 -11.79 30.96 15.82
C GLU A 99 -12.54 30.14 16.90
N MET A 100 -12.30 28.82 16.91
CA MET A 100 -12.82 27.93 17.96
C MET A 100 -11.83 27.87 19.13
N ASP A 101 -12.38 27.76 20.35
CA ASP A 101 -11.58 27.44 21.52
C ASP A 101 -11.09 25.97 21.47
N THR A 102 -10.12 25.65 22.30
CA THR A 102 -9.46 24.33 22.33
C THR A 102 -10.45 23.20 22.64
N GLU A 103 -11.41 23.45 23.54
CA GLU A 103 -12.39 22.44 23.93
C GLU A 103 -13.32 22.07 22.78
N LYS A 104 -13.81 23.06 22.04
CA LYS A 104 -14.64 22.83 20.83
C LYS A 104 -13.85 22.14 19.72
N LEU A 105 -12.57 22.50 19.51
CA LEU A 105 -11.73 21.81 18.54
C LEU A 105 -11.57 20.34 18.90
N GLN A 106 -11.27 20.04 20.17
CA GLN A 106 -11.15 18.66 20.66
C GLN A 106 -12.46 17.89 20.52
N ALA A 107 -13.59 18.50 20.90
CA ALA A 107 -14.91 17.87 20.76
C ALA A 107 -15.27 17.57 19.30
N ALA A 108 -14.96 18.48 18.38
CA ALA A 108 -15.17 18.27 16.94
C ALA A 108 -14.32 17.11 16.40
N MET A 109 -13.03 17.06 16.77
CA MET A 109 -12.14 15.95 16.36
C MET A 109 -12.57 14.61 16.97
N MET A 110 -13.05 14.60 18.21
CA MET A 110 -13.60 13.39 18.85
C MET A 110 -14.85 12.91 18.12
N SER A 111 -15.75 13.81 17.74
CA SER A 111 -16.96 13.47 16.97
C SER A 111 -16.61 12.89 15.59
N LEU A 112 -15.60 13.45 14.91
CA LEU A 112 -15.10 12.90 13.66
C LEU A 112 -14.51 11.49 13.85
N SER A 113 -13.72 11.28 14.91
CA SER A 113 -13.17 9.95 15.22
C SER A 113 -14.27 8.92 15.47
N GLN A 114 -15.32 9.28 16.20
CA GLN A 114 -16.47 8.40 16.43
C GLN A 114 -17.23 8.07 15.14
N LEU A 115 -17.37 9.04 14.24
CA LEU A 115 -17.98 8.82 12.92
C LEU A 115 -17.15 7.83 12.09
N ILE A 116 -15.83 8.01 12.06
CA ILE A 116 -14.89 7.11 11.38
C ILE A 116 -15.03 5.69 11.95
N GLU A 117 -14.96 5.55 13.26
CA GLU A 117 -15.06 4.25 13.94
C GLU A 117 -16.39 3.53 13.62
N ALA A 118 -17.50 4.26 13.66
CA ALA A 118 -18.81 3.71 13.31
C ALA A 118 -18.88 3.24 11.86
N ARG A 119 -18.31 4.00 10.92
CA ARG A 119 -18.22 3.62 9.49
C ARG A 119 -17.34 2.39 9.29
N GLU A 120 -16.16 2.36 9.89
CA GLU A 120 -15.24 1.22 9.80
C GLU A 120 -15.90 -0.06 10.34
N LYS A 121 -16.59 0.03 11.48
CA LYS A 121 -17.32 -1.10 12.05
C LYS A 121 -18.42 -1.60 11.12
N SER A 122 -19.23 -0.68 10.60
CA SER A 122 -20.30 -1.04 9.66
C SER A 122 -19.76 -1.70 8.38
N LEU A 123 -18.65 -1.16 7.85
CA LEU A 123 -17.99 -1.72 6.68
C LEU A 123 -17.38 -3.09 6.99
N ALA A 124 -16.77 -3.27 8.17
CA ALA A 124 -16.22 -4.54 8.62
C ALA A 124 -17.29 -5.64 8.67
N GLU A 125 -18.45 -5.33 9.25
CA GLU A 125 -19.59 -6.26 9.33
C GLU A 125 -20.14 -6.60 7.94
N ALA A 126 -20.30 -5.61 7.08
CA ALA A 126 -20.76 -5.80 5.70
C ALA A 126 -19.78 -6.67 4.89
N ASN A 127 -18.49 -6.38 4.96
CA ASN A 127 -17.45 -7.15 4.26
C ASN A 127 -17.36 -8.59 4.78
N ALA A 128 -17.41 -8.80 6.09
CA ALA A 128 -17.38 -10.13 6.69
C ALA A 128 -18.55 -10.98 6.19
N LYS A 129 -19.77 -10.41 6.19
CA LYS A 129 -20.97 -11.10 5.69
C LYS A 129 -20.86 -11.40 4.20
N ALA A 130 -20.55 -10.42 3.39
CA ALA A 130 -20.41 -10.58 1.94
C ALA A 130 -19.31 -11.58 1.57
N GLY A 131 -18.17 -11.54 2.27
CA GLY A 131 -17.06 -12.47 2.11
C GLY A 131 -17.44 -13.90 2.45
N ALA A 132 -18.12 -14.11 3.59
CA ALA A 132 -18.57 -15.44 3.99
C ALA A 132 -19.58 -16.04 2.98
N GLU A 133 -20.55 -15.25 2.53
CA GLU A 133 -21.52 -15.68 1.51
C GLU A 133 -20.85 -16.00 0.17
N PHE A 134 -19.89 -15.16 -0.24
CA PHE A 134 -19.11 -15.37 -1.45
C PHE A 134 -18.33 -16.69 -1.37
N LEU A 135 -17.54 -16.91 -0.31
CA LEU A 135 -16.71 -18.10 -0.15
C LEU A 135 -17.56 -19.37 -0.03
N ALA A 136 -18.71 -19.33 0.66
CA ALA A 136 -19.62 -20.46 0.76
C ALA A 136 -20.20 -20.89 -0.60
N LYS A 137 -20.47 -19.93 -1.50
CA LYS A 137 -20.91 -20.19 -2.88
C LYS A 137 -19.74 -20.64 -3.74
N ASN A 138 -18.61 -19.97 -3.64
CA ASN A 138 -17.43 -20.22 -4.45
C ASN A 138 -16.84 -21.62 -4.20
N GLY A 139 -16.77 -22.07 -2.95
CA GLY A 139 -16.26 -23.41 -2.59
C GLY A 139 -17.09 -24.58 -3.11
N LYS A 140 -18.32 -24.32 -3.61
CA LYS A 140 -19.19 -25.33 -4.26
C LYS A 140 -19.03 -25.36 -5.78
N ARG A 141 -18.25 -24.44 -6.36
CA ARG A 141 -18.03 -24.39 -7.81
C ARG A 141 -17.11 -25.54 -8.22
N GLU A 142 -17.41 -26.12 -9.36
CA GLU A 142 -16.53 -27.10 -10.01
C GLU A 142 -15.15 -26.44 -10.29
N GLY A 143 -14.07 -27.17 -10.05
CA GLY A 143 -12.71 -26.70 -10.24
C GLY A 143 -12.13 -25.89 -9.05
N VAL A 144 -12.94 -25.52 -8.07
CA VAL A 144 -12.47 -24.84 -6.86
C VAL A 144 -12.11 -25.84 -5.77
N THR A 145 -10.91 -25.72 -5.25
CA THR A 145 -10.43 -26.49 -4.09
C THR A 145 -10.44 -25.59 -2.86
N THR A 146 -10.91 -26.12 -1.73
CA THR A 146 -10.86 -25.45 -0.42
C THR A 146 -9.87 -26.18 0.47
N ASN A 147 -8.85 -25.50 0.95
CA ASN A 147 -7.85 -26.02 1.89
C ASN A 147 -8.40 -26.03 3.33
N LYS A 148 -7.71 -26.77 4.21
CA LYS A 148 -8.04 -26.80 5.66
C LYS A 148 -7.90 -25.42 6.34
N SER A 149 -7.05 -24.57 5.81
CA SER A 149 -6.87 -23.18 6.23
C SER A 149 -8.06 -22.26 5.91
N GLY A 150 -8.92 -22.69 4.99
CA GLY A 150 -10.00 -21.89 4.43
C GLY A 150 -9.62 -21.17 3.12
N LEU A 151 -8.36 -21.21 2.71
CA LEU A 151 -7.95 -20.74 1.38
C LEU A 151 -8.69 -21.52 0.31
N GLN A 152 -9.30 -20.82 -0.65
CA GLN A 152 -9.87 -21.45 -1.84
C GLN A 152 -9.03 -21.07 -3.06
N TYR A 153 -8.88 -22.01 -3.98
CA TYR A 153 -8.15 -21.75 -5.22
C TYR A 153 -8.68 -22.56 -6.40
N GLU A 154 -8.43 -22.06 -7.58
CA GLU A 154 -8.74 -22.67 -8.86
C GLU A 154 -7.45 -22.71 -9.70
N VAL A 155 -7.12 -23.87 -10.26
CA VAL A 155 -5.91 -24.04 -11.08
C VAL A 155 -6.25 -23.66 -12.53
N LEU A 156 -5.76 -22.50 -12.98
CA LEU A 156 -5.95 -22.02 -14.36
C LEU A 156 -4.91 -22.63 -15.32
N ALA A 157 -3.67 -22.83 -14.82
CA ALA A 157 -2.61 -23.56 -15.53
C ALA A 157 -1.80 -24.37 -14.53
N LYS A 158 -1.46 -25.60 -14.89
CA LYS A 158 -0.83 -26.55 -13.95
C LYS A 158 0.63 -26.26 -13.63
N GLY A 159 1.37 -25.60 -14.56
CA GLY A 159 2.80 -25.37 -14.41
C GLY A 159 3.64 -26.63 -14.60
N GLY A 160 4.91 -26.51 -14.18
CA GLY A 160 5.92 -27.59 -14.26
C GLY A 160 5.97 -28.47 -13.00
N ASN A 161 7.16 -29.07 -12.78
CA ASN A 161 7.41 -29.93 -11.62
C ASN A 161 8.17 -29.22 -10.48
N GLU A 162 8.84 -28.09 -10.81
CA GLU A 162 9.60 -27.32 -9.85
C GLU A 162 8.66 -26.66 -8.82
N ARG A 163 9.02 -26.77 -7.53
CA ARG A 163 8.27 -26.23 -6.40
C ARG A 163 9.20 -25.63 -5.36
N TYR A 164 8.65 -24.78 -4.54
CA TYR A 164 9.35 -24.35 -3.34
C TYR A 164 9.64 -25.54 -2.42
N VAL A 165 10.87 -25.57 -1.91
CA VAL A 165 11.28 -26.49 -0.85
C VAL A 165 11.69 -25.67 0.36
N ALA A 166 10.98 -25.88 1.47
CA ALA A 166 11.30 -25.18 2.72
C ALA A 166 12.67 -25.63 3.27
N PRO A 167 13.44 -24.72 3.90
CA PRO A 167 14.66 -25.10 4.62
C PRO A 167 14.37 -26.15 5.68
N THR A 168 15.22 -27.18 5.78
CA THR A 168 15.06 -28.30 6.71
C THR A 168 15.58 -27.99 8.11
N ASP A 169 16.40 -26.95 8.24
CA ASP A 169 17.01 -26.49 9.49
C ASP A 169 16.16 -25.49 10.28
N GLY A 170 14.95 -25.19 9.77
CA GLY A 170 14.05 -24.19 10.36
C GLY A 170 14.47 -22.74 10.14
N ALA A 171 15.51 -22.49 9.35
CA ALA A 171 15.91 -21.13 8.99
C ALA A 171 14.81 -20.41 8.19
N PRO A 172 14.74 -19.07 8.27
CA PRO A 172 13.87 -18.30 7.39
C PRO A 172 14.22 -18.55 5.92
N SER A 173 13.21 -18.64 5.07
CA SER A 173 13.45 -18.78 3.63
C SER A 173 14.18 -17.57 3.09
N ASN A 174 15.27 -17.80 2.36
CA ASN A 174 15.99 -16.78 1.58
C ASN A 174 15.55 -16.72 0.11
N LYS A 175 14.40 -17.35 -0.22
CA LYS A 175 13.90 -17.40 -1.60
C LYS A 175 13.07 -16.18 -1.95
N LEU A 176 13.23 -15.73 -3.19
CA LEU A 176 12.36 -14.75 -3.84
C LEU A 176 11.53 -15.46 -4.90
N PHE A 177 10.25 -15.14 -4.91
CA PHE A 177 9.26 -15.66 -5.85
C PHE A 177 9.00 -14.58 -6.90
N MET A 178 9.18 -14.92 -8.17
CA MET A 178 8.89 -14.05 -9.30
C MET A 178 7.45 -14.28 -9.72
N VAL A 179 6.58 -13.30 -9.49
CA VAL A 179 5.11 -13.47 -9.59
C VAL A 179 4.51 -12.39 -10.48
N ASN A 180 3.71 -12.81 -11.45
CA ASN A 180 2.71 -11.94 -12.05
C ASN A 180 1.42 -12.08 -11.24
N TYR A 181 0.77 -10.97 -10.91
CA TYR A 181 -0.47 -11.02 -10.14
C TYR A 181 -1.45 -9.92 -10.52
N LYS A 182 -2.72 -10.19 -10.22
CA LYS A 182 -3.82 -9.23 -10.30
C LYS A 182 -4.74 -9.44 -9.11
N GLY A 183 -4.87 -8.42 -8.26
CA GLY A 183 -5.71 -8.43 -7.07
C GLY A 183 -7.01 -7.67 -7.27
N THR A 184 -8.14 -8.31 -6.98
CA THR A 184 -9.47 -7.71 -7.03
C THR A 184 -10.26 -7.98 -5.76
N LYS A 185 -11.21 -7.10 -5.45
CA LYS A 185 -12.25 -7.37 -4.45
C LYS A 185 -13.28 -8.36 -5.01
N ILE A 186 -14.19 -8.84 -4.15
CA ILE A 186 -15.28 -9.75 -4.56
C ILE A 186 -16.27 -9.12 -5.54
N ASP A 187 -16.35 -7.79 -5.61
CA ASP A 187 -17.15 -7.03 -6.57
C ASP A 187 -16.43 -6.84 -7.93
N GLY A 188 -15.22 -7.35 -8.07
CA GLY A 188 -14.39 -7.25 -9.28
C GLY A 188 -13.53 -5.99 -9.35
N THR A 189 -13.64 -5.06 -8.40
CA THR A 189 -12.81 -3.84 -8.37
C THR A 189 -11.34 -4.20 -8.23
N LEU A 190 -10.52 -3.76 -9.18
CA LEU A 190 -9.07 -3.92 -9.16
C LEU A 190 -8.47 -3.00 -8.09
N PHE A 191 -7.62 -3.53 -7.24
CA PHE A 191 -6.89 -2.73 -6.24
C PHE A 191 -5.37 -2.76 -6.44
N ASP A 192 -4.82 -3.81 -7.05
CA ASP A 192 -3.38 -3.93 -7.32
C ASP A 192 -3.10 -4.94 -8.43
N ALA A 193 -2.00 -4.72 -9.19
CA ALA A 193 -1.53 -5.66 -10.19
C ALA A 193 -0.06 -5.42 -10.50
N SER A 194 0.67 -6.48 -10.87
CA SER A 194 1.97 -6.35 -11.52
C SER A 194 1.81 -5.73 -12.90
N GLU A 195 2.85 -5.05 -13.40
CA GLU A 195 2.90 -4.62 -14.79
C GLU A 195 2.99 -5.84 -15.71
N GLU A 196 2.28 -5.77 -16.85
CA GLU A 196 2.28 -6.86 -17.82
C GLU A 196 3.71 -7.20 -18.29
N GLY A 197 4.07 -8.48 -18.23
CA GLY A 197 5.39 -8.97 -18.61
C GLY A 197 6.52 -8.61 -17.64
N LYS A 198 6.23 -8.01 -16.49
CA LYS A 198 7.23 -7.67 -15.47
C LYS A 198 6.86 -8.32 -14.13
N PRO A 199 7.31 -9.56 -13.89
CA PRO A 199 7.06 -10.22 -12.61
C PRO A 199 7.67 -9.43 -11.43
N VAL A 200 6.94 -9.36 -10.35
CA VAL A 200 7.42 -8.75 -9.09
C VAL A 200 8.13 -9.81 -8.27
N GLU A 201 9.26 -9.43 -7.67
CA GLU A 201 10.00 -10.28 -6.73
C GLU A 201 9.42 -10.15 -5.33
N MET A 202 8.92 -11.24 -4.78
CA MET A 202 8.30 -11.29 -3.46
C MET A 202 9.00 -12.31 -2.56
N SER A 203 9.22 -11.95 -1.30
CA SER A 203 9.56 -12.91 -0.27
C SER A 203 8.29 -13.57 0.29
N LEU A 204 8.44 -14.52 1.22
CA LEU A 204 7.28 -15.10 1.94
C LEU A 204 6.68 -14.17 3.02
N GLN A 205 7.15 -12.91 3.11
CA GLN A 205 6.57 -11.88 3.97
C GLN A 205 5.35 -11.21 3.31
N VAL A 206 4.39 -12.00 2.92
CA VAL A 206 3.11 -11.60 2.32
C VAL A 206 1.97 -12.12 3.18
N VAL A 207 0.72 -11.76 2.86
CA VAL A 207 -0.46 -12.27 3.58
C VAL A 207 -0.52 -13.79 3.53
N GLU A 208 -1.06 -14.41 4.57
CA GLU A 208 -0.98 -15.86 4.80
C GLU A 208 -1.51 -16.68 3.62
N GLY A 209 -2.67 -16.30 3.08
CA GLY A 209 -3.26 -17.01 1.93
C GLY A 209 -2.38 -16.94 0.68
N PHE A 210 -1.70 -15.83 0.46
CA PHE A 210 -0.78 -15.69 -0.68
C PHE A 210 0.49 -16.54 -0.45
N ARG A 211 1.03 -16.53 0.80
CA ARG A 211 2.17 -17.36 1.19
C ARG A 211 1.87 -18.84 1.05
N GLU A 212 0.70 -19.30 1.50
CA GLU A 212 0.27 -20.71 1.35
C GLU A 212 0.21 -21.11 -0.12
N ALA A 213 -0.30 -20.25 -0.99
CA ALA A 213 -0.33 -20.51 -2.42
C ALA A 213 1.09 -20.60 -3.02
N LEU A 214 1.98 -19.62 -2.77
CA LEU A 214 3.33 -19.60 -3.31
C LEU A 214 4.15 -20.81 -2.88
N THR A 215 3.94 -21.33 -1.67
CA THR A 215 4.64 -22.51 -1.17
C THR A 215 4.07 -23.83 -1.69
N SER A 216 2.87 -23.81 -2.26
CA SER A 216 2.17 -24.99 -2.73
C SER A 216 2.18 -25.15 -4.24
N MET A 217 2.16 -24.04 -4.99
CA MET A 217 2.02 -24.06 -6.44
C MET A 217 3.37 -24.36 -7.14
N PRO A 218 3.34 -25.06 -8.28
CA PRO A 218 4.54 -25.26 -9.07
C PRO A 218 4.92 -24.00 -9.86
N VAL A 219 6.20 -23.90 -10.22
CA VAL A 219 6.70 -22.89 -11.16
C VAL A 219 6.00 -23.06 -12.51
N GLY A 220 5.62 -21.95 -13.13
CA GLY A 220 4.85 -21.87 -14.37
C GLY A 220 3.34 -22.10 -14.17
N ALA A 221 2.88 -22.36 -12.93
CA ALA A 221 1.45 -22.50 -12.65
C ALA A 221 0.77 -21.12 -12.58
N LYS A 222 -0.50 -21.09 -12.98
CA LYS A 222 -1.38 -19.94 -12.80
C LYS A 222 -2.59 -20.37 -11.97
N TRP A 223 -2.79 -19.71 -10.84
CA TRP A 223 -3.88 -19.98 -9.93
C TRP A 223 -4.72 -18.73 -9.71
N LYS A 224 -6.03 -18.97 -9.47
CA LYS A 224 -6.93 -17.96 -8.94
C LYS A 224 -7.21 -18.27 -7.49
N LEU A 225 -6.82 -17.38 -6.61
CA LEU A 225 -6.96 -17.49 -5.16
C LEU A 225 -8.19 -16.72 -4.69
N TYR A 226 -8.86 -17.24 -3.69
CA TYR A 226 -9.94 -16.56 -2.96
C TYR A 226 -9.56 -16.64 -1.49
N ILE A 227 -9.05 -15.53 -0.98
CA ILE A 227 -8.41 -15.45 0.33
C ILE A 227 -9.40 -14.88 1.34
N PRO A 228 -9.83 -15.66 2.36
CA PRO A 228 -10.64 -15.14 3.46
C PRO A 228 -9.92 -14.00 4.16
N SER A 229 -10.66 -13.05 4.71
CA SER A 229 -10.06 -11.89 5.39
C SER A 229 -9.08 -12.27 6.50
N GLY A 230 -9.35 -13.34 7.27
CA GLY A 230 -8.47 -13.83 8.32
C GLY A 230 -7.10 -14.33 7.83
N MET A 231 -6.97 -14.68 6.54
CA MET A 231 -5.71 -15.05 5.89
C MET A 231 -5.14 -13.89 5.04
N ALA A 232 -5.74 -12.70 5.12
CA ALA A 232 -5.31 -11.48 4.46
C ALA A 232 -5.01 -10.38 5.51
N TYR A 233 -5.80 -9.33 5.57
CA TYR A 233 -5.57 -8.19 6.47
C TYR A 233 -6.47 -8.20 7.72
N GLY A 234 -7.39 -9.16 7.85
CA GLY A 234 -8.29 -9.30 8.99
C GLY A 234 -9.19 -8.08 9.17
N GLU A 235 -9.34 -7.68 10.42
CA GLU A 235 -10.16 -6.54 10.82
C GLU A 235 -9.53 -5.17 10.53
N ARG A 236 -8.34 -5.15 9.96
CA ARG A 236 -7.62 -3.90 9.65
C ARG A 236 -7.94 -3.45 8.24
N ARG A 237 -8.12 -2.15 8.08
CA ARG A 237 -8.06 -1.53 6.76
C ARG A 237 -6.61 -1.57 6.26
N ALA A 238 -6.39 -2.11 5.07
CA ALA A 238 -5.05 -2.18 4.47
C ALA A 238 -4.77 -0.99 3.54
N SER A 239 -5.79 -0.47 2.86
CA SER A 239 -5.69 0.69 1.97
C SER A 239 -7.05 1.37 1.80
N VAL A 240 -7.12 2.40 0.97
CA VAL A 240 -8.39 3.03 0.56
C VAL A 240 -9.33 1.98 -0.06
N ASP A 241 -8.79 1.09 -0.88
CA ASP A 241 -9.57 0.09 -1.62
C ASP A 241 -9.84 -1.17 -0.82
N ILE A 242 -8.98 -1.50 0.16
CA ILE A 242 -9.09 -2.71 0.97
C ILE A 242 -9.52 -2.34 2.38
N GLY A 243 -10.82 -2.36 2.62
CA GLY A 243 -11.42 -2.12 3.94
C GLY A 243 -11.25 -3.31 4.90
N PRO A 244 -11.65 -3.15 6.17
CA PRO A 244 -11.60 -4.22 7.16
C PRO A 244 -12.44 -5.43 6.71
N ASN A 245 -12.02 -6.62 7.09
CA ASN A 245 -12.66 -7.91 6.79
C ASN A 245 -12.89 -8.19 5.29
N SER A 246 -12.11 -7.57 4.39
CA SER A 246 -12.20 -7.80 2.96
C SER A 246 -11.71 -9.20 2.58
N THR A 247 -12.55 -9.97 1.90
CA THR A 247 -12.14 -11.16 1.15
C THR A 247 -11.50 -10.72 -0.16
N LEU A 248 -10.33 -11.25 -0.47
CA LEU A 248 -9.54 -10.84 -1.64
C LEU A 248 -9.47 -11.95 -2.68
N ILE A 249 -9.46 -11.55 -3.94
CA ILE A 249 -9.28 -12.45 -5.07
C ILE A 249 -7.98 -12.08 -5.76
N PHE A 250 -7.10 -13.08 -5.99
CA PHE A 250 -5.89 -12.88 -6.75
C PHE A 250 -5.79 -13.89 -7.88
N GLU A 251 -5.49 -13.41 -9.07
CA GLU A 251 -4.93 -14.25 -10.11
C GLU A 251 -3.42 -14.13 -10.02
N ILE A 252 -2.73 -15.24 -9.81
CA ILE A 252 -1.27 -15.28 -9.67
C ILE A 252 -0.66 -16.29 -10.64
N GLU A 253 0.50 -15.94 -11.16
CA GLU A 253 1.34 -16.82 -11.96
C GLU A 253 2.74 -16.84 -11.33
N LEU A 254 3.19 -18.01 -10.89
CA LEU A 254 4.54 -18.19 -10.36
C LEU A 254 5.51 -18.42 -11.52
N VAL A 255 6.23 -17.37 -11.89
CA VAL A 255 7.16 -17.41 -13.04
C VAL A 255 8.46 -18.13 -12.68
N GLY A 256 8.93 -17.99 -11.45
CA GLY A 256 10.17 -18.61 -11.00
C GLY A 256 10.44 -18.41 -9.51
N ILE A 257 11.42 -19.15 -9.00
CA ILE A 257 11.93 -19.04 -7.65
C ILE A 257 13.45 -18.89 -7.73
N LYS A 258 14.01 -17.93 -7.00
CA LYS A 258 15.46 -17.71 -6.96
C LYS A 258 15.94 -17.41 -5.53
N ASP A 259 17.24 -17.50 -5.30
CA ASP A 259 17.81 -17.05 -4.04
C ASP A 259 17.82 -15.52 -3.95
N ALA A 260 17.50 -15.00 -2.77
CA ALA A 260 17.70 -13.59 -2.49
C ALA A 260 19.20 -13.26 -2.54
N PRO A 261 19.59 -12.07 -3.01
CA PRO A 261 20.98 -11.64 -2.93
C PRO A 261 21.43 -11.67 -1.47
N PRO A 262 22.71 -12.00 -1.20
CA PRO A 262 23.25 -12.00 0.14
C PRO A 262 23.06 -10.61 0.75
N GLN A 263 22.48 -10.56 1.97
CA GLN A 263 22.39 -9.29 2.68
C GLN A 263 23.80 -8.78 2.96
N PRO A 264 24.09 -7.49 2.75
CA PRO A 264 25.34 -6.91 3.17
C PRO A 264 25.55 -7.21 4.66
N ALA A 265 26.68 -7.75 5.00
CA ALA A 265 27.05 -7.93 6.41
C ALA A 265 26.93 -6.56 7.11
N LEU A 266 26.21 -6.52 8.23
CA LEU A 266 26.21 -5.31 9.05
C LEU A 266 27.66 -4.98 9.41
N PRO A 267 28.08 -3.71 9.34
CA PRO A 267 29.40 -3.32 9.75
C PRO A 267 29.69 -3.83 11.17
N GLU A 268 30.87 -4.41 11.38
CA GLU A 268 31.31 -4.84 12.73
C GLU A 268 31.17 -3.64 13.68
N GLY A 269 30.36 -3.78 14.73
CA GLY A 269 30.08 -2.74 15.72
C GLY A 269 28.73 -2.03 15.59
N PHE A 270 27.86 -2.40 14.64
CA PHE A 270 26.51 -1.86 14.59
C PHE A 270 25.65 -2.50 15.69
N GLN A 271 25.46 -1.77 16.79
CA GLN A 271 24.47 -2.11 17.82
C GLN A 271 23.13 -1.49 17.48
N LEU A 272 22.09 -2.32 17.42
CA LEU A 272 20.71 -1.82 17.30
C LEU A 272 20.39 -0.97 18.55
N PRO A 273 19.90 0.26 18.42
CA PRO A 273 19.45 1.04 19.56
C PRO A 273 18.17 0.37 20.12
N GLY A 274 18.24 -0.12 21.35
CA GLY A 274 17.07 -0.55 22.11
C GLY A 274 16.92 -2.06 22.27
N GLY A 275 17.74 -2.65 23.11
CA GLY A 275 17.56 -3.93 23.73
C GLY A 275 17.95 -3.84 25.19
N GLU A 276 17.08 -3.27 26.03
CA GLU A 276 17.00 -3.50 27.47
C GLU A 276 15.52 -3.62 27.86
#